data_7c8cb6764ce15a17de7c30c5df7dcb3a
#
_entry.id   7c8cb6764ce15a17de7c30c5df7dcb3a
#
_cell.length_a   1.000
_cell.length_b   1.000
_cell.length_c   1.000
_cell.angle_alpha   90.00
_cell.angle_beta   90.00
_cell.angle_gamma   90.00
#
_symmetry.space_group_name_H-M   'P 1'
#
loop_
_entity.id
_entity.type
_entity.pdbx_description
1 polymer ?
#
loop_
_entity_poly.entity_id
_entity_poly.type
_entity_poly.pdbx_seq_one_letter_code
_entity_poly.pdbx_strand_id
1 'polypeptide(L)'
;MPELPEVETTLRGIAPHIQGKKVADVVLRQTRLRWQVNPRLAEILAGQEVLSCRRRAKYLIIGFSTGILLIHLGMSGSLRIFTCNDARIEHPDKHDHVDMVFADGTVLRYHDPRRFGAISWHEGAAEHHPLLEKLGPEP
;
A
#
# COMPACT_ATOMS: atom_id res chain seq x y z
N MET A 1 6.09 13.03 -10.71
CA MET A 1 5.07 12.50 -9.78
C MET A 1 3.80 12.17 -10.53
N PRO A 2 3.11 11.09 -10.15
CA PRO A 2 1.79 10.85 -10.71
C PRO A 2 0.85 12.02 -10.40
N GLU A 3 0.03 12.35 -11.37
CA GLU A 3 -0.99 13.36 -11.19
C GLU A 3 -2.15 12.81 -10.35
N LEU A 4 -2.99 13.70 -9.80
CA LEU A 4 -4.15 13.28 -9.01
C LEU A 4 -5.05 12.30 -9.74
N PRO A 5 -5.36 12.47 -11.05
CA PRO A 5 -6.17 11.48 -11.76
C PRO A 5 -5.53 10.09 -11.80
N GLU A 6 -4.20 10.01 -11.90
CA GLU A 6 -3.50 8.72 -11.91
C GLU A 6 -3.57 8.05 -10.54
N VAL A 7 -3.43 8.82 -9.47
CA VAL A 7 -3.55 8.31 -8.10
C VAL A 7 -4.97 7.79 -7.86
N GLU A 8 -5.98 8.54 -8.30
CA GLU A 8 -7.37 8.12 -8.18
C GLU A 8 -7.66 6.86 -8.98
N THR A 9 -7.10 6.75 -10.18
CA THR A 9 -7.24 5.56 -11.01
C THR A 9 -6.63 4.33 -10.31
N THR A 10 -5.45 4.52 -9.71
CA THR A 10 -4.79 3.47 -8.94
C THR A 10 -5.68 3.02 -7.78
N LEU A 11 -6.21 3.98 -7.03
CA LEU A 11 -7.10 3.67 -5.91
C LEU A 11 -8.29 2.83 -6.36
N ARG A 12 -8.95 3.23 -7.44
CA ARG A 12 -10.09 2.50 -7.99
C ARG A 12 -9.72 1.12 -8.49
N GLY A 13 -8.50 0.96 -8.96
CA GLY A 13 -8.00 -0.32 -9.44
C GLY A 13 -7.65 -1.31 -8.33
N ILE A 14 -7.28 -0.83 -7.14
CA ILE A 14 -6.88 -1.72 -6.05
C ILE A 14 -7.97 -1.91 -4.99
N ALA A 15 -8.74 -0.88 -4.68
CA ALA A 15 -9.68 -0.92 -3.55
C ALA A 15 -10.67 -2.09 -3.59
N PRO A 16 -11.33 -2.38 -4.73
CA PRO A 16 -12.28 -3.49 -4.78
C PRO A 16 -11.64 -4.85 -4.53
N HIS A 17 -10.33 -4.95 -4.75
CA HIS A 17 -9.61 -6.21 -4.64
C HIS A 17 -9.01 -6.47 -3.27
N ILE A 18 -8.88 -5.43 -2.42
CA ILE A 18 -8.25 -5.60 -1.11
C ILE A 18 -9.16 -5.25 0.06
N GLN A 19 -10.18 -4.42 -0.16
CA GLN A 19 -11.07 -4.01 0.94
C GLN A 19 -11.82 -5.21 1.50
N GLY A 20 -11.78 -5.34 2.83
CA GLY A 20 -12.39 -6.47 3.52
C GLY A 20 -11.50 -7.70 3.63
N LYS A 21 -10.33 -7.70 3.01
CA LYS A 21 -9.42 -8.86 3.05
C LYS A 21 -8.45 -8.76 4.21
N LYS A 22 -8.06 -9.91 4.74
CA LYS A 22 -7.08 -9.98 5.82
C LYS A 22 -5.69 -10.18 5.27
N VAL A 23 -4.73 -9.46 5.84
CA VAL A 23 -3.32 -9.60 5.48
C VAL A 23 -2.78 -10.89 6.09
N ALA A 24 -2.13 -11.71 5.27
CA ALA A 24 -1.43 -12.92 5.73
C ALA A 24 0.06 -12.64 5.93
N ASP A 25 0.66 -11.85 5.03
CA ASP A 25 2.10 -11.59 5.09
C ASP A 25 2.43 -10.30 4.34
N VAL A 26 3.59 -9.75 4.62
CA VAL A 26 4.19 -8.66 3.84
C VAL A 26 5.60 -9.07 3.50
N VAL A 27 5.91 -9.11 2.21
CA VAL A 27 7.24 -9.47 1.72
C VAL A 27 7.99 -8.19 1.39
N LEU A 28 9.06 -7.92 2.13
CA LEU A 28 9.90 -6.73 1.94
C LEU A 28 11.18 -7.15 1.22
N ARG A 29 11.28 -6.84 -0.08
CA ARG A 29 12.48 -7.14 -0.87
C ARG A 29 13.47 -5.99 -0.85
N GLN A 30 12.95 -4.75 -0.87
CA GLN A 30 13.74 -3.53 -0.72
C GLN A 30 13.02 -2.61 0.25
N THR A 31 13.68 -2.27 1.35
CA THR A 31 13.09 -1.40 2.38
C THR A 31 13.52 0.06 2.24
N ARG A 32 14.51 0.34 1.41
CA ARG A 32 15.02 1.70 1.21
C ARG A 32 14.29 2.38 0.06
N LEU A 33 13.09 2.88 0.36
CA LEU A 33 12.36 3.76 -0.51
C LEU A 33 12.72 5.21 -0.16
N ARG A 34 11.84 6.17 -0.39
CA ARG A 34 12.07 7.55 0.02
C ARG A 34 12.40 7.63 1.51
N TRP A 35 11.67 6.84 2.32
CA TRP A 35 11.97 6.61 3.72
C TRP A 35 12.09 5.11 3.95
N GLN A 36 12.74 4.74 5.04
CA GLN A 36 12.87 3.34 5.41
C GLN A 36 11.49 2.75 5.67
N VAL A 37 11.17 1.64 5.00
CA VAL A 37 9.96 0.87 5.30
C VAL A 37 10.17 0.15 6.63
N ASN A 38 9.15 0.19 7.50
CA ASN A 38 9.24 -0.47 8.79
C ASN A 38 9.51 -1.98 8.58
N PRO A 39 10.66 -2.49 9.04
CA PRO A 39 11.02 -3.90 8.80
C PRO A 39 10.10 -4.89 9.52
N ARG A 40 9.28 -4.41 10.45
CA ARG A 40 8.31 -5.24 11.19
C ARG A 40 6.91 -5.15 10.61
N LEU A 41 6.77 -4.60 9.41
CA LEU A 41 5.45 -4.38 8.81
C LEU A 41 4.65 -5.68 8.69
N ALA A 42 5.29 -6.79 8.36
CA ALA A 42 4.62 -8.08 8.28
C ALA A 42 3.99 -8.47 9.62
N GLU A 43 4.72 -8.27 10.73
CA GLU A 43 4.20 -8.57 12.06
C GLU A 43 3.05 -7.63 12.44
N ILE A 44 3.18 -6.36 12.11
CA ILE A 44 2.17 -5.36 12.44
C ILE A 44 0.86 -5.65 11.72
N LEU A 45 0.92 -6.00 10.44
CA LEU A 45 -0.27 -6.18 9.61
C LEU A 45 -0.85 -7.58 9.64
N ALA A 46 -0.10 -8.59 10.09
CA ALA A 46 -0.55 -9.99 10.06
C ALA A 46 -1.92 -10.15 10.74
N GLY A 47 -2.88 -10.71 10.01
CA GLY A 47 -4.22 -10.95 10.50
C GLY A 47 -5.14 -9.73 10.50
N GLN A 48 -4.65 -8.54 10.18
CA GLN A 48 -5.49 -7.35 10.13
C GLN A 48 -6.30 -7.30 8.84
N GLU A 49 -7.51 -6.80 8.96
CA GLU A 49 -8.42 -6.62 7.82
C GLU A 49 -8.29 -5.20 7.27
N VAL A 50 -8.27 -5.08 5.96
CA VAL A 50 -8.34 -3.77 5.28
C VAL A 50 -9.76 -3.24 5.44
N LEU A 51 -9.91 -2.18 6.23
CA LEU A 51 -11.21 -1.57 6.51
C LEU A 51 -11.60 -0.52 5.50
N SER A 52 -10.61 0.21 4.96
CA SER A 52 -10.87 1.27 4.00
C SER A 52 -9.69 1.48 3.06
N CYS A 53 -10.00 2.00 1.89
CA CYS A 53 -9.01 2.46 0.92
C CYS A 53 -9.48 3.82 0.44
N ARG A 54 -8.66 4.84 0.61
CA ARG A 54 -9.02 6.19 0.21
C ARG A 54 -7.80 6.99 -0.18
N ARG A 55 -8.02 8.18 -0.68
CA ARG A 55 -6.99 9.12 -1.10
C ARG A 55 -7.11 10.41 -0.30
N ARG A 56 -5.96 10.96 0.05
CA ARG A 56 -5.88 12.33 0.58
C ARG A 56 -4.71 12.99 -0.14
N ALA A 57 -4.98 14.05 -0.92
CA ALA A 57 -3.99 14.64 -1.80
C ALA A 57 -3.39 13.54 -2.70
N LYS A 58 -2.08 13.40 -2.75
CA LYS A 58 -1.41 12.36 -3.56
C LYS A 58 -1.07 11.10 -2.79
N TYR A 59 -1.62 10.94 -1.58
CA TYR A 59 -1.40 9.75 -0.77
C TYR A 59 -2.56 8.78 -0.91
N LEU A 60 -2.22 7.51 -1.06
CA LEU A 60 -3.17 6.41 -0.91
C LEU A 60 -3.13 5.98 0.55
N ILE A 61 -4.29 5.75 1.14
CA ILE A 61 -4.42 5.44 2.55
C ILE A 61 -5.19 4.15 2.70
N ILE A 62 -4.51 3.13 3.22
CA ILE A 62 -5.15 1.86 3.55
C ILE A 62 -5.38 1.86 5.05
N GLY A 63 -6.64 1.80 5.46
CA GLY A 63 -7.03 1.85 6.88
C GLY A 63 -7.21 0.47 7.47
N PHE A 64 -6.66 0.31 8.67
CA PHE A 64 -6.79 -0.88 9.52
C PHE A 64 -7.33 -0.46 10.88
N SER A 65 -7.70 -1.43 11.72
CA SER A 65 -8.25 -1.10 13.05
C SER A 65 -7.23 -0.41 13.95
N THR A 66 -5.94 -0.69 13.78
CA THR A 66 -4.88 -0.16 14.65
C THR A 66 -4.06 0.95 14.03
N GLY A 67 -4.29 1.28 12.77
CA GLY A 67 -3.51 2.33 12.13
C GLY A 67 -3.81 2.49 10.66
N ILE A 68 -2.99 3.30 10.01
CA ILE A 68 -3.08 3.54 8.58
C ILE A 68 -1.74 3.26 7.90
N LEU A 69 -1.83 2.76 6.68
CA LEU A 69 -0.68 2.61 5.80
C LEU A 69 -0.77 3.68 4.72
N LEU A 70 0.23 4.58 4.69
CA LEU A 70 0.31 5.62 3.69
C LEU A 70 1.20 5.15 2.55
N ILE A 71 0.71 5.30 1.32
CA ILE A 71 1.48 4.97 0.12
C ILE A 71 1.55 6.20 -0.77
N HIS A 72 2.76 6.59 -1.14
CA HIS A 72 3.02 7.66 -2.11
C HIS A 72 3.77 7.04 -3.28
N LEU A 73 3.25 7.23 -4.49
CA LEU A 73 3.84 6.57 -5.66
C LEU A 73 5.12 7.23 -6.17
N GLY A 74 5.44 8.43 -5.69
CA GLY A 74 6.61 9.14 -6.15
C GLY A 74 6.52 9.48 -7.63
N MET A 75 7.62 9.29 -8.35
CA MET A 75 7.67 9.56 -9.78
C MET A 75 7.40 8.32 -10.64
N SER A 76 7.74 7.14 -10.14
CA SER A 76 7.72 5.91 -10.94
C SER A 76 7.04 4.74 -10.22
N GLY A 77 6.45 4.97 -9.06
CA GLY A 77 5.80 3.92 -8.30
C GLY A 77 4.46 3.51 -8.90
N SER A 78 4.14 2.24 -8.76
CA SER A 78 2.85 1.69 -9.17
C SER A 78 2.44 0.56 -8.25
N LEU A 79 1.13 0.30 -8.22
CA LEU A 79 0.54 -0.80 -7.47
C LEU A 79 -0.20 -1.71 -8.43
N ARG A 80 0.00 -3.01 -8.28
CA ARG A 80 -0.66 -4.03 -9.09
C ARG A 80 -1.31 -5.07 -8.22
N ILE A 81 -2.45 -5.57 -8.67
CA ILE A 81 -3.15 -6.69 -8.04
C ILE A 81 -2.88 -7.95 -8.84
N PHE A 82 -2.49 -9.01 -8.14
CA PHE A 82 -2.42 -10.35 -8.70
C PHE A 82 -3.40 -11.24 -7.95
N THR A 83 -4.21 -11.98 -8.71
CA THR A 83 -5.11 -12.96 -8.10
C THR A 83 -4.34 -14.21 -7.73
N CYS A 84 -4.91 -15.02 -6.85
CA CYS A 84 -4.34 -16.29 -6.43
C CYS A 84 -3.94 -17.13 -7.66
N ASN A 85 -2.77 -17.76 -7.60
CA ASN A 85 -2.21 -18.61 -8.66
C ASN A 85 -1.70 -17.87 -9.90
N ASP A 86 -1.64 -16.56 -9.89
CA ASP A 86 -0.96 -15.84 -10.97
C ASP A 86 0.54 -16.15 -10.91
N ALA A 87 1.10 -16.65 -12.01
CA ALA A 87 2.50 -17.08 -12.05
C ALA A 87 3.47 -15.92 -11.76
N ARG A 88 3.07 -14.68 -12.05
CA ARG A 88 3.92 -13.49 -11.81
C ARG A 88 4.21 -13.25 -10.34
N ILE A 89 3.38 -13.77 -9.43
CA ILE A 89 3.60 -13.62 -7.99
C ILE A 89 4.97 -14.18 -7.58
N GLU A 90 5.35 -15.33 -8.14
CA GLU A 90 6.60 -16.01 -7.81
C GLU A 90 7.80 -15.54 -8.64
N HIS A 91 7.57 -14.63 -9.57
CA HIS A 91 8.61 -14.11 -10.46
C HIS A 91 8.68 -12.59 -10.41
N PRO A 92 8.95 -12.00 -9.23
CA PRO A 92 9.09 -10.55 -9.12
C PRO A 92 10.32 -10.07 -9.89
N ASP A 93 10.22 -8.86 -10.48
CA ASP A 93 11.41 -8.24 -11.05
C ASP A 93 12.16 -7.44 -9.98
N LYS A 94 13.30 -6.88 -10.36
CA LYS A 94 14.20 -6.20 -9.42
C LYS A 94 13.62 -4.93 -8.79
N HIS A 95 12.53 -4.39 -9.36
CA HIS A 95 11.88 -3.18 -8.86
C HIS A 95 10.57 -3.47 -8.13
N ASP A 96 10.23 -4.73 -7.95
CA ASP A 96 9.09 -5.18 -7.16
C ASP A 96 9.52 -5.27 -5.70
N HIS A 97 9.34 -4.16 -4.97
CA HIS A 97 9.96 -3.99 -3.66
C HIS A 97 9.17 -4.56 -2.50
N VAL A 98 7.84 -4.47 -2.56
CA VAL A 98 6.98 -4.89 -1.46
C VAL A 98 5.75 -5.59 -1.99
N ASP A 99 5.43 -6.74 -1.40
CA ASP A 99 4.16 -7.43 -1.63
C ASP A 99 3.37 -7.49 -0.34
N MET A 100 2.11 -7.11 -0.40
CA MET A 100 1.15 -7.38 0.66
C MET A 100 0.35 -8.61 0.22
N VAL A 101 0.47 -9.70 0.97
CA VAL A 101 -0.15 -10.97 0.64
C VAL A 101 -1.39 -11.15 1.52
N PHE A 102 -2.54 -11.39 0.91
CA PHE A 102 -3.79 -11.58 1.62
C PHE A 102 -4.07 -13.07 1.84
N ALA A 103 -4.95 -13.36 2.81
CA ALA A 103 -5.24 -14.72 3.21
C ALA A 103 -5.80 -15.60 2.08
N ASP A 104 -6.47 -14.99 1.11
CA ASP A 104 -7.01 -15.70 -0.05
C ASP A 104 -6.01 -15.86 -1.20
N GLY A 105 -4.76 -15.42 -1.01
CA GLY A 105 -3.73 -15.51 -2.03
C GLY A 105 -3.62 -14.29 -2.96
N THR A 106 -4.51 -13.32 -2.83
CA THR A 106 -4.39 -12.06 -3.57
C THR A 106 -3.12 -11.34 -3.12
N VAL A 107 -2.41 -10.71 -4.07
CA VAL A 107 -1.18 -9.95 -3.77
C VAL A 107 -1.33 -8.53 -4.29
N LEU A 108 -1.01 -7.56 -3.43
CA LEU A 108 -0.83 -6.17 -3.82
C LEU A 108 0.66 -5.91 -3.89
N ARG A 109 1.16 -5.61 -5.08
CA ARG A 109 2.60 -5.45 -5.34
C ARG A 109 2.96 -4.00 -5.61
N TYR A 110 3.95 -3.49 -4.89
CA TYR A 110 4.50 -2.17 -5.08
C TYR A 110 5.77 -2.24 -5.92
N HIS A 111 5.77 -1.54 -7.05
CA HIS A 111 6.85 -1.49 -8.02
C HIS A 111 7.33 -0.05 -8.16
N ASP A 112 8.64 0.20 -8.06
CA ASP A 112 9.17 1.57 -8.10
C ASP A 112 10.65 1.59 -8.50
N PRO A 113 10.97 1.73 -9.78
CA PRO A 113 12.36 1.73 -10.23
C PRO A 113 13.23 2.80 -9.58
N ARG A 114 12.68 3.99 -9.34
CA ARG A 114 13.46 5.11 -8.79
C ARG A 114 13.46 5.18 -7.27
N ARG A 115 12.59 4.42 -6.60
CA ARG A 115 12.47 4.36 -5.15
C ARG A 115 12.19 5.72 -4.49
N PHE A 116 11.51 6.62 -5.21
CA PHE A 116 11.12 7.93 -4.69
C PHE A 116 9.74 7.92 -4.02
N GLY A 117 9.03 6.83 -4.13
CA GLY A 117 7.78 6.65 -3.42
C GLY A 117 8.00 6.28 -1.96
N ALA A 118 6.93 6.09 -1.23
CA ALA A 118 6.98 5.79 0.20
C ALA A 118 5.87 4.84 0.62
N ILE A 119 6.16 4.00 1.59
CA ILE A 119 5.19 3.18 2.29
C ILE A 119 5.48 3.37 3.77
N SER A 120 4.54 3.98 4.51
CA SER A 120 4.76 4.25 5.91
C SER A 120 3.56 3.87 6.75
N TRP A 121 3.84 3.29 7.92
CA TRP A 121 2.83 2.86 8.89
C TRP A 121 2.70 3.89 10.00
N HIS A 122 1.46 4.22 10.35
CA HIS A 122 1.16 5.16 11.43
C HIS A 122 0.08 4.58 12.32
N GLU A 123 0.38 4.37 13.59
CA GLU A 123 -0.57 3.84 14.56
C GLU A 123 -1.68 4.85 14.88
N GLY A 124 -2.83 4.32 15.21
CA GLY A 124 -4.01 5.12 15.56
C GLY A 124 -5.17 4.80 14.63
N ALA A 125 -6.39 4.76 15.17
CA ALA A 125 -7.57 4.37 14.41
C ALA A 125 -7.68 5.13 13.08
N ALA A 126 -7.91 4.40 11.99
CA ALA A 126 -7.90 4.96 10.65
C ALA A 126 -8.95 6.04 10.41
N GLU A 127 -10.11 5.89 11.03
CA GLU A 127 -11.29 6.72 10.74
C GLU A 127 -11.05 8.20 11.01
N HIS A 128 -10.37 8.52 12.10
CA HIS A 128 -10.12 9.91 12.52
C HIS A 128 -8.63 10.13 12.81
N HIS A 129 -7.77 9.51 12.02
CA HIS A 129 -6.32 9.62 12.26
C HIS A 129 -5.86 11.07 12.11
N PRO A 130 -5.14 11.63 13.12
CA PRO A 130 -4.71 13.03 13.08
C PRO A 130 -3.84 13.38 11.88
N LEU A 131 -3.09 12.42 11.37
CA LEU A 131 -2.22 12.63 10.23
C LEU A 131 -2.98 13.02 8.97
N LEU A 132 -4.24 12.60 8.83
CA LEU A 132 -5.05 12.91 7.65
C LEU A 132 -5.25 14.40 7.47
N GLU A 133 -5.35 15.16 8.55
CA GLU A 133 -5.49 16.62 8.47
C GLU A 133 -4.23 17.29 7.92
N LYS A 134 -3.06 16.66 8.14
CA LYS A 134 -1.78 17.21 7.70
C LYS A 134 -1.48 16.94 6.23
N LEU A 135 -2.23 16.06 5.60
CA LEU A 135 -2.01 15.69 4.19
C LEU A 135 -2.68 16.65 3.20
N GLY A 136 -3.35 17.68 3.72
CA GLY A 136 -4.08 18.64 2.92
C GLY A 136 -5.51 18.21 2.62
N PRO A 137 -6.31 19.12 2.06
CA PRO A 137 -7.71 18.81 1.75
C PRO A 137 -7.82 17.83 0.59
N GLU A 138 -8.93 17.12 0.53
CA GLU A 138 -9.27 16.36 -0.67
C GLU A 138 -9.63 17.35 -1.78
N PRO A 139 -9.08 17.15 -3.00
CA PRO A 139 -9.41 18.00 -4.13
C PRO A 139 -10.83 17.80 -4.61
#